data_1bc9e6b5c4e4cf1500bfc481e019f804
#
_entry.id   1bc9e6b5c4e4cf1500bfc481e019f804
#
_cell.length_a   1.000
_cell.length_b   1.000
_cell.length_c   1.000
_cell.angle_alpha   90.00
_cell.angle_beta   90.00
_cell.angle_gamma   90.00
#
_symmetry.space_group_name_H-M   'P 1'
#
loop_
_entity.id
_entity.type
_entity.pdbx_description
1 polymer ?
#
loop_
_entity_poly.entity_id
_entity_poly.type
_entity_poly.pdbx_seq_one_letter_code
_entity_poly.pdbx_strand_id
1 'polypeptide(L)'
;YVTINDKGLPYDNEYFFSIAKNKKTAVLSIGEPQKSSFLSRIYTPNEFNFTTSDLRLLDYNSIEKQTTIVLNELPEIPQALQTTLQAFVNKGGNLVIIPSENTPIVTTNSFLKSIGNIQMVAADNSNPKQITKINFDHPLFSGVFENKITNFQYPKAEKSFEVKSTYPSILAYEDQTPFLTSIPKSTGTLFLFSAPLNTKNSNFQQSPLIVPVFYKMGINNKNALLYAATIGNNAPFWVNTTLTKEAVLTVKGKNEQFIPIQQMLDNKVKITFADLPKQSGNYTIFNKNEAQESISFNYARTESDLSKVTTDFGENFESIDSIRSVFNTLQTNRTDQQIWKWFLIFALTFLLIEMAIIRFVK
;
A
#
# COMPACT_ATOMS: atom_id res chain seq x y z
N TYR A 1 9.32 18.97 11.76
CA TYR A 1 9.76 17.96 12.73
C TYR A 1 8.97 18.08 14.03
N VAL A 2 8.93 17.01 14.80
CA VAL A 2 8.33 16.96 16.14
C VAL A 2 9.45 16.68 17.13
N THR A 3 9.40 17.36 18.28
CA THR A 3 10.35 17.13 19.38
C THR A 3 9.61 16.70 20.64
N ILE A 4 10.23 15.83 21.40
CA ILE A 4 9.83 15.49 22.75
C ILE A 4 10.87 15.99 23.72
N ASN A 5 10.45 16.41 24.90
CA ASN A 5 11.38 16.85 25.94
C ASN A 5 11.62 15.67 26.90
N ASP A 6 12.59 14.86 26.57
CA ASP A 6 13.05 13.75 27.40
C ASP A 6 14.48 14.03 27.90
N LYS A 7 14.76 13.60 29.12
CA LYS A 7 16.09 13.72 29.75
C LYS A 7 17.01 12.53 29.45
N GLY A 8 16.54 11.57 28.65
CA GLY A 8 17.28 10.39 28.22
C GLY A 8 18.27 10.70 27.08
N LEU A 9 18.30 9.83 26.08
CA LEU A 9 19.19 9.96 24.93
C LEU A 9 18.66 11.01 23.96
N PRO A 10 19.39 12.11 23.71
CA PRO A 10 18.84 13.26 22.94
C PRO A 10 18.70 12.98 21.44
N TYR A 11 19.29 11.91 20.88
CA TYR A 11 19.31 11.64 19.44
C TYR A 11 17.95 11.19 18.90
N ASP A 12 17.06 10.67 19.73
CA ASP A 12 15.72 10.21 19.35
C ASP A 12 14.61 11.17 19.79
N ASN A 13 14.96 12.27 20.43
CA ASN A 13 14.04 13.32 20.83
C ASN A 13 13.45 14.11 19.66
N GLU A 14 14.03 14.01 18.47
CA GLU A 14 13.57 14.69 17.27
C GLU A 14 13.13 13.68 16.21
N TYR A 15 11.92 13.88 15.66
CA TYR A 15 11.43 13.08 14.53
C TYR A 15 11.17 13.98 13.33
N PHE A 16 11.92 13.75 12.27
CA PHE A 16 11.83 14.51 11.03
C PHE A 16 10.88 13.82 10.05
N PHE A 17 10.01 14.59 9.44
CA PHE A 17 9.14 14.15 8.38
C PHE A 17 8.95 15.24 7.34
N SER A 18 8.78 14.86 6.09
CA SER A 18 8.45 15.75 4.99
C SER A 18 7.03 15.48 4.53
N ILE A 19 6.27 16.53 4.32
CA ILE A 19 4.93 16.45 3.74
C ILE A 19 5.05 16.86 2.28
N ALA A 20 4.76 15.93 1.36
CA ALA A 20 4.74 16.27 -0.05
C ALA A 20 3.58 17.23 -0.34
N LYS A 21 3.86 18.30 -1.06
CA LYS A 21 2.79 19.11 -1.63
C LYS A 21 2.07 18.27 -2.68
N ASN A 22 0.78 18.04 -2.48
CA ASN A 22 -0.04 17.32 -3.45
C ASN A 22 0.02 18.04 -4.81
N LYS A 23 0.72 17.47 -5.77
CA LYS A 23 0.56 17.85 -7.17
C LYS A 23 -0.77 17.25 -7.63
N LYS A 24 -1.63 18.10 -8.19
CA LYS A 24 -2.90 17.62 -8.75
C LYS A 24 -2.64 16.53 -9.78
N THR A 25 -3.35 15.44 -9.66
CA THR A 25 -3.23 14.30 -10.58
C THR A 25 -3.95 14.61 -11.89
N ALA A 26 -3.30 14.43 -13.01
CA ALA A 26 -3.90 14.68 -14.32
C ALA A 26 -4.68 13.44 -14.78
N VAL A 27 -5.97 13.64 -15.06
CA VAL A 27 -6.89 12.59 -15.53
C VAL A 27 -7.58 13.08 -16.81
N LEU A 28 -7.48 12.29 -17.88
CA LEU A 28 -8.13 12.55 -19.16
C LEU A 28 -9.19 11.49 -19.42
N SER A 29 -10.43 11.91 -19.66
CA SER A 29 -11.47 11.04 -20.20
C SER A 29 -11.62 11.26 -21.70
N ILE A 30 -11.47 10.19 -22.48
CA ILE A 30 -11.65 10.19 -23.93
C ILE A 30 -12.99 9.52 -24.26
N GLY A 31 -13.87 10.25 -24.91
CA GLY A 31 -15.22 9.83 -25.27
C GLY A 31 -16.18 11.01 -25.32
N GLU A 32 -17.47 10.74 -25.43
CA GLU A 32 -18.48 11.79 -25.38
C GLU A 32 -18.47 12.51 -24.03
N PRO A 33 -18.27 13.86 -24.00
CA PRO A 33 -18.14 14.59 -22.73
C PRO A 33 -19.33 14.43 -21.78
N GLN A 34 -20.55 14.32 -22.32
CA GLN A 34 -21.77 14.13 -21.51
C GLN A 34 -21.74 12.83 -20.73
N LYS A 35 -21.22 11.76 -21.30
CA LYS A 35 -21.07 10.45 -20.65
C LYS A 35 -20.04 10.49 -19.50
N SER A 36 -19.13 11.47 -19.50
CA SER A 36 -18.08 11.62 -18.50
C SER A 36 -18.46 12.54 -17.32
N SER A 37 -19.73 13.01 -17.26
CA SER A 37 -20.19 13.93 -16.21
C SER A 37 -20.07 13.34 -14.79
N PHE A 38 -20.19 12.03 -14.63
CA PHE A 38 -19.98 11.39 -13.33
C PHE A 38 -18.52 11.44 -12.87
N LEU A 39 -17.57 11.39 -13.79
CA LEU A 39 -16.12 11.48 -13.49
C LEU A 39 -15.75 12.88 -12.97
N SER A 40 -16.36 13.94 -13.50
CA SER A 40 -16.10 15.31 -13.05
C SER A 40 -16.52 15.55 -11.60
N ARG A 41 -17.50 14.79 -11.10
CA ARG A 41 -17.92 14.84 -9.70
C ARG A 41 -16.97 14.08 -8.76
N ILE A 42 -16.23 13.11 -9.29
CA ILE A 42 -15.23 12.32 -8.53
C ILE A 42 -13.86 13.01 -8.57
N TYR A 43 -13.42 13.42 -9.75
CA TYR A 43 -12.13 14.07 -9.97
C TYR A 43 -12.25 15.58 -9.77
N THR A 44 -12.40 15.98 -8.50
CA THR A 44 -12.61 17.39 -8.14
C THR A 44 -11.36 18.24 -8.36
N PRO A 45 -11.51 19.54 -8.69
CA PRO A 45 -10.39 20.44 -8.97
C PRO A 45 -9.40 20.65 -7.82
N ASN A 46 -9.75 20.26 -6.60
CA ASN A 46 -8.86 20.37 -5.46
C ASN A 46 -7.66 19.41 -5.56
N GLU A 47 -7.89 18.20 -6.06
CA GLU A 47 -6.90 17.12 -6.09
C GLU A 47 -6.53 16.69 -7.52
N PHE A 48 -7.38 17.01 -8.51
CA PHE A 48 -7.23 16.56 -9.88
C PHE A 48 -7.23 17.69 -10.89
N ASN A 49 -6.49 17.49 -11.98
CA ASN A 49 -6.66 18.22 -13.23
C ASN A 49 -7.42 17.28 -14.18
N PHE A 50 -8.75 17.31 -14.06
CA PHE A 50 -9.62 16.48 -14.90
C PHE A 50 -9.99 17.20 -16.20
N THR A 51 -9.80 16.53 -17.33
CA THR A 51 -10.15 17.02 -18.67
C THR A 51 -10.92 15.95 -19.43
N THR A 52 -11.77 16.37 -20.34
CA THR A 52 -12.49 15.49 -21.27
C THR A 52 -12.16 15.86 -22.70
N SER A 53 -12.07 14.88 -23.58
CA SER A 53 -11.85 15.09 -25.01
C SER A 53 -12.72 14.13 -25.81
N ASP A 54 -13.37 14.64 -26.85
CA ASP A 54 -13.91 13.77 -27.88
C ASP A 54 -12.74 13.13 -28.66
N LEU A 55 -12.93 11.89 -29.12
CA LEU A 55 -11.89 11.16 -29.84
C LEU A 55 -11.37 11.92 -31.09
N ARG A 56 -12.25 12.68 -31.75
CA ARG A 56 -11.92 13.44 -32.95
C ARG A 56 -11.08 14.70 -32.68
N LEU A 57 -11.15 15.22 -31.46
CA LEU A 57 -10.46 16.44 -31.02
C LEU A 57 -9.25 16.11 -30.11
N LEU A 58 -8.89 14.85 -30.00
CA LEU A 58 -7.84 14.39 -29.08
C LEU A 58 -6.45 14.87 -29.54
N ASP A 59 -5.80 15.64 -28.69
CA ASP A 59 -4.37 15.91 -28.83
C ASP A 59 -3.56 14.74 -28.21
N TYR A 60 -2.94 13.96 -29.10
CA TYR A 60 -2.12 12.81 -28.70
C TYR A 60 -0.91 13.19 -27.83
N ASN A 61 -0.37 14.42 -27.99
CA ASN A 61 0.74 14.90 -27.16
C ASN A 61 0.31 15.13 -25.68
N SER A 62 -0.98 15.32 -25.46
CA SER A 62 -1.52 15.47 -24.11
C SER A 62 -1.53 14.16 -23.31
N ILE A 63 -1.52 13.00 -23.98
CA ILE A 63 -1.58 11.66 -23.37
C ILE A 63 -0.41 11.41 -22.44
N GLU A 64 0.81 11.76 -22.85
CA GLU A 64 2.02 11.53 -22.05
C GLU A 64 2.05 12.34 -20.73
N LYS A 65 1.29 13.43 -20.66
CA LYS A 65 1.20 14.30 -19.48
C LYS A 65 0.19 13.80 -18.43
N GLN A 66 -0.59 12.77 -18.77
CA GLN A 66 -1.61 12.24 -17.90
C GLN A 66 -1.04 11.23 -16.90
N THR A 67 -1.72 11.08 -15.77
CA THR A 67 -1.50 9.99 -14.84
C THR A 67 -2.46 8.85 -15.11
N THR A 68 -3.70 9.20 -15.44
CA THR A 68 -4.76 8.24 -15.74
C THR A 68 -5.55 8.66 -16.96
N ILE A 69 -5.83 7.71 -17.83
CA ILE A 69 -6.68 7.90 -19.02
C ILE A 69 -7.88 6.96 -18.89
N VAL A 70 -9.06 7.51 -19.12
CA VAL A 70 -10.32 6.75 -19.15
C VAL A 70 -10.87 6.75 -20.56
N LEU A 71 -10.91 5.59 -21.21
CA LEU A 71 -11.66 5.40 -22.44
C LEU A 71 -13.13 5.13 -22.06
N ASN A 72 -13.97 6.12 -22.28
CA ASN A 72 -15.35 6.06 -21.82
C ASN A 72 -16.32 5.77 -22.97
N GLU A 73 -16.65 4.51 -23.11
CA GLU A 73 -17.62 3.99 -24.09
C GLU A 73 -17.30 4.43 -25.55
N LEU A 74 -16.02 4.31 -25.92
CA LEU A 74 -15.62 4.58 -27.31
C LEU A 74 -16.22 3.51 -28.24
N PRO A 75 -16.74 3.91 -29.41
CA PRO A 75 -17.24 2.95 -30.41
C PRO A 75 -16.12 2.08 -30.98
N GLU A 76 -14.92 2.64 -31.11
CA GLU A 76 -13.70 1.93 -31.53
C GLU A 76 -12.45 2.62 -30.95
N ILE A 77 -11.34 1.89 -30.89
CA ILE A 77 -10.02 2.43 -30.48
C ILE A 77 -9.13 2.42 -31.74
N PRO A 78 -8.90 3.58 -32.40
CA PRO A 78 -8.06 3.65 -33.59
C PRO A 78 -6.64 3.14 -33.35
N GLN A 79 -6.00 2.54 -34.34
CA GLN A 79 -4.67 1.94 -34.24
C GLN A 79 -3.61 2.91 -33.68
N ALA A 80 -3.65 4.17 -34.09
CA ALA A 80 -2.73 5.21 -33.59
C ALA A 80 -2.91 5.42 -32.08
N LEU A 81 -4.18 5.43 -31.61
CA LEU A 81 -4.48 5.55 -30.19
C LEU A 81 -4.03 4.30 -29.41
N GLN A 82 -4.26 3.09 -29.95
CA GLN A 82 -3.80 1.84 -29.32
C GLN A 82 -2.29 1.86 -29.07
N THR A 83 -1.49 2.26 -30.08
CA THR A 83 -0.03 2.34 -29.95
C THR A 83 0.39 3.35 -28.89
N THR A 84 -0.23 4.53 -28.86
CA THR A 84 0.07 5.58 -27.87
C THR A 84 -0.31 5.14 -26.46
N LEU A 85 -1.48 4.51 -26.29
CA LEU A 85 -1.93 4.00 -24.98
C LEU A 85 -1.08 2.83 -24.48
N GLN A 86 -0.61 1.96 -25.36
CA GLN A 86 0.32 0.89 -24.99
C GLN A 86 1.63 1.48 -24.45
N ALA A 87 2.19 2.47 -25.12
CA ALA A 87 3.37 3.19 -24.65
C ALA A 87 3.11 3.89 -23.30
N PHE A 88 1.95 4.54 -23.16
CA PHE A 88 1.52 5.21 -21.93
C PHE A 88 1.46 4.25 -20.73
N VAL A 89 0.83 3.08 -20.88
CA VAL A 89 0.75 2.06 -19.82
C VAL A 89 2.14 1.49 -19.49
N ASN A 90 2.97 1.22 -20.49
CA ASN A 90 4.33 0.74 -20.28
C ASN A 90 5.21 1.75 -19.53
N LYS A 91 4.98 3.05 -19.72
CA LYS A 91 5.63 4.16 -19.01
C LYS A 91 5.07 4.40 -17.60
N GLY A 92 4.07 3.65 -17.17
CA GLY A 92 3.53 3.70 -15.80
C GLY A 92 2.21 4.46 -15.65
N GLY A 93 1.55 4.80 -16.75
CA GLY A 93 0.21 5.39 -16.74
C GLY A 93 -0.89 4.36 -16.41
N ASN A 94 -1.96 4.83 -15.82
CA ASN A 94 -3.16 4.02 -15.58
C ASN A 94 -4.15 4.19 -16.74
N LEU A 95 -4.57 3.10 -17.34
CA LEU A 95 -5.57 3.08 -18.39
C LEU A 95 -6.84 2.39 -17.91
N VAL A 96 -7.96 3.10 -17.97
CA VAL A 96 -9.29 2.55 -17.65
C VAL A 96 -10.07 2.40 -18.96
N ILE A 97 -10.58 1.21 -19.24
CA ILE A 97 -11.42 0.94 -20.41
C ILE A 97 -12.83 0.61 -19.93
N ILE A 98 -13.78 1.43 -20.33
CA ILE A 98 -15.22 1.21 -20.21
C ILE A 98 -15.72 0.94 -21.62
N PRO A 99 -16.15 -0.31 -21.92
CA PRO A 99 -16.62 -0.65 -23.26
C PRO A 99 -17.93 0.05 -23.60
N SER A 100 -18.20 0.27 -24.88
CA SER A 100 -19.53 0.63 -25.36
C SER A 100 -20.37 -0.63 -25.58
N GLU A 101 -21.68 -0.50 -25.73
CA GLU A 101 -22.56 -1.64 -26.04
C GLU A 101 -22.18 -2.37 -27.33
N ASN A 102 -21.62 -1.62 -28.30
CA ASN A 102 -21.26 -2.10 -29.61
C ASN A 102 -19.73 -2.19 -29.80
N THR A 103 -18.98 -2.39 -28.73
CA THR A 103 -17.52 -2.52 -28.81
C THR A 103 -17.11 -3.64 -29.77
N PRO A 104 -16.26 -3.36 -30.79
CA PRO A 104 -15.79 -4.36 -31.73
C PRO A 104 -14.78 -5.30 -31.05
N ILE A 105 -15.27 -6.50 -30.68
CA ILE A 105 -14.53 -7.47 -29.86
C ILE A 105 -13.18 -7.85 -30.47
N VAL A 106 -13.12 -8.06 -31.79
CA VAL A 106 -11.91 -8.55 -32.46
C VAL A 106 -10.76 -7.54 -32.36
N THR A 107 -11.01 -6.29 -32.73
CA THR A 107 -9.99 -5.22 -32.70
C THR A 107 -9.62 -4.85 -31.27
N THR A 108 -10.60 -4.82 -30.36
CA THR A 108 -10.36 -4.57 -28.93
C THR A 108 -9.51 -5.69 -28.33
N ASN A 109 -9.75 -6.94 -28.65
CA ASN A 109 -8.94 -8.06 -28.15
C ASN A 109 -7.50 -8.02 -28.70
N SER A 110 -7.30 -7.59 -29.92
CA SER A 110 -5.94 -7.38 -30.46
C SER A 110 -5.15 -6.35 -29.63
N PHE A 111 -5.80 -5.26 -29.25
CA PHE A 111 -5.22 -4.26 -28.36
C PHE A 111 -5.01 -4.80 -26.93
N LEU A 112 -5.99 -5.45 -26.34
CA LEU A 112 -5.89 -6.02 -24.98
C LEU A 112 -4.75 -7.03 -24.86
N LYS A 113 -4.58 -7.90 -25.85
CA LYS A 113 -3.47 -8.89 -25.90
C LYS A 113 -2.09 -8.22 -25.95
N SER A 114 -1.97 -7.03 -26.54
CA SER A 114 -0.70 -6.31 -26.57
C SER A 114 -0.27 -5.78 -25.19
N ILE A 115 -1.24 -5.62 -24.27
CA ILE A 115 -1.00 -5.15 -22.89
C ILE A 115 -0.86 -6.33 -21.94
N GLY A 116 -1.74 -7.35 -22.04
CA GLY A 116 -1.73 -8.48 -21.12
C GLY A 116 -2.55 -9.68 -21.60
N ASN A 117 -2.52 -10.76 -20.84
CA ASN A 117 -3.31 -11.95 -21.16
C ASN A 117 -4.77 -11.79 -20.70
N ILE A 118 -5.54 -11.05 -21.48
CA ILE A 118 -6.94 -10.75 -21.25
C ILE A 118 -7.69 -10.65 -22.56
N GLN A 119 -8.94 -11.09 -22.59
CA GLN A 119 -9.82 -10.97 -23.74
C GLN A 119 -11.27 -10.77 -23.31
N MET A 120 -12.04 -10.11 -24.16
CA MET A 120 -13.49 -9.97 -24.07
C MET A 120 -14.14 -10.92 -25.05
N VAL A 121 -15.24 -11.52 -24.64
CA VAL A 121 -16.10 -12.33 -25.52
C VAL A 121 -17.55 -11.88 -25.37
N ALA A 122 -18.38 -12.19 -26.35
CA ALA A 122 -19.82 -11.94 -26.23
C ALA A 122 -20.39 -12.72 -25.05
N ALA A 123 -21.24 -12.09 -24.25
CA ALA A 123 -21.96 -12.72 -23.16
C ALA A 123 -23.42 -12.95 -23.52
N ASP A 124 -24.06 -13.89 -22.84
CA ASP A 124 -25.50 -13.98 -22.81
C ASP A 124 -26.08 -12.87 -21.92
N ASN A 125 -26.84 -11.98 -22.55
CA ASN A 125 -27.47 -10.84 -21.92
C ASN A 125 -28.99 -10.99 -21.79
N SER A 126 -29.48 -12.24 -21.65
CA SER A 126 -30.91 -12.52 -21.49
C SER A 126 -31.47 -11.94 -20.19
N ASN A 127 -30.64 -11.84 -19.16
CA ASN A 127 -31.00 -11.28 -17.85
C ASN A 127 -29.96 -10.32 -17.35
N PRO A 128 -30.37 -9.25 -16.61
CA PRO A 128 -29.44 -8.37 -15.92
C PRO A 128 -28.62 -9.13 -14.88
N LYS A 129 -27.33 -8.80 -14.74
CA LYS A 129 -26.44 -9.39 -13.74
C LYS A 129 -26.16 -8.42 -12.60
N GLN A 130 -26.20 -8.91 -11.36
CA GLN A 130 -25.85 -8.13 -10.18
C GLN A 130 -24.35 -8.23 -9.85
N ILE A 131 -23.74 -7.10 -9.47
CA ILE A 131 -22.34 -7.01 -9.07
C ILE A 131 -22.25 -7.21 -7.57
N THR A 132 -22.09 -8.46 -7.13
CA THR A 132 -22.20 -8.85 -5.71
C THR A 132 -20.86 -9.19 -5.05
N LYS A 133 -19.83 -9.47 -5.84
CA LYS A 133 -18.53 -9.90 -5.31
C LYS A 133 -17.56 -8.74 -5.32
N ILE A 134 -16.99 -8.44 -4.15
CA ILE A 134 -15.99 -7.39 -3.95
C ILE A 134 -14.73 -8.04 -3.38
N ASN A 135 -13.62 -7.89 -4.06
CA ASN A 135 -12.31 -8.31 -3.56
C ASN A 135 -11.73 -7.20 -2.67
N PHE A 136 -12.08 -7.22 -1.39
CA PHE A 136 -11.64 -6.21 -0.41
C PHE A 136 -10.13 -6.22 -0.20
N ASP A 137 -9.44 -7.32 -0.47
CA ASP A 137 -7.98 -7.45 -0.31
C ASP A 137 -7.22 -6.84 -1.50
N HIS A 138 -7.92 -6.43 -2.56
CA HIS A 138 -7.29 -5.78 -3.71
C HIS A 138 -6.75 -4.40 -3.33
N PRO A 139 -5.52 -4.01 -3.78
CA PRO A 139 -4.90 -2.72 -3.45
C PRO A 139 -5.77 -1.49 -3.73
N LEU A 140 -6.69 -1.58 -4.68
CA LEU A 140 -7.66 -0.52 -5.00
C LEU A 140 -8.54 -0.16 -3.80
N PHE A 141 -8.83 -1.10 -2.91
CA PHE A 141 -9.66 -0.89 -1.72
C PHE A 141 -8.87 -0.70 -0.43
N SER A 142 -7.54 -0.68 -0.50
CA SER A 142 -6.70 -0.43 0.66
C SER A 142 -7.02 0.93 1.32
N GLY A 143 -7.36 0.91 2.61
CA GLY A 143 -7.74 2.09 3.39
C GLY A 143 -9.06 2.74 2.96
N VAL A 144 -9.91 2.07 2.19
CA VAL A 144 -11.22 2.57 1.77
C VAL A 144 -12.33 2.11 2.72
N PHE A 145 -12.25 0.88 3.18
CA PHE A 145 -13.25 0.28 4.04
C PHE A 145 -12.63 -0.08 5.39
N GLU A 146 -13.13 0.48 6.48
CA GLU A 146 -12.74 0.09 7.85
C GLU A 146 -13.28 -1.29 8.21
N ASN A 147 -14.48 -1.61 7.68
CA ASN A 147 -15.15 -2.90 7.86
C ASN A 147 -15.71 -3.39 6.52
N LYS A 148 -15.82 -4.70 6.35
CA LYS A 148 -16.49 -5.28 5.18
C LYS A 148 -17.97 -4.86 5.18
N ILE A 149 -18.36 -4.01 4.24
CA ILE A 149 -19.73 -3.56 4.07
C ILE A 149 -20.51 -4.67 3.36
N THR A 150 -21.50 -5.25 4.05
CA THR A 150 -22.33 -6.34 3.50
C THR A 150 -23.76 -5.91 3.19
N ASN A 151 -24.15 -4.72 3.65
CA ASN A 151 -25.55 -4.27 3.58
C ASN A 151 -25.67 -3.00 2.71
N PHE A 152 -25.51 -3.17 1.39
CA PHE A 152 -25.81 -2.10 0.44
C PHE A 152 -26.52 -2.70 -0.80
N GLN A 153 -27.24 -1.83 -1.53
CA GLN A 153 -27.90 -2.24 -2.75
C GLN A 153 -26.85 -2.51 -3.85
N TYR A 154 -26.71 -3.76 -4.23
CA TYR A 154 -25.78 -4.16 -5.27
C TYR A 154 -26.16 -3.57 -6.63
N PRO A 155 -25.20 -2.95 -7.32
CA PRO A 155 -25.44 -2.44 -8.67
C PRO A 155 -25.64 -3.59 -9.65
N LYS A 156 -26.30 -3.30 -10.77
CA LYS A 156 -26.56 -4.23 -11.85
C LYS A 156 -26.16 -3.69 -13.21
N ALA A 157 -25.95 -4.57 -14.15
CA ALA A 157 -25.77 -4.26 -15.57
C ALA A 157 -26.75 -5.07 -16.41
N GLU A 158 -27.40 -4.41 -17.36
CA GLU A 158 -28.36 -5.05 -18.28
C GLU A 158 -27.63 -5.84 -19.37
N LYS A 159 -26.53 -5.26 -19.90
CA LYS A 159 -25.67 -5.90 -20.89
C LYS A 159 -24.23 -5.85 -20.46
N SER A 160 -23.50 -6.92 -20.72
CA SER A 160 -22.08 -7.03 -20.42
C SER A 160 -21.36 -7.89 -21.46
N PHE A 161 -20.04 -7.86 -21.41
CA PHE A 161 -19.18 -8.85 -22.06
C PHE A 161 -18.66 -9.84 -21.02
N GLU A 162 -18.32 -11.03 -21.44
CA GLU A 162 -17.54 -11.92 -20.59
C GLU A 162 -16.06 -11.60 -20.72
N VAL A 163 -15.38 -11.35 -19.59
CA VAL A 163 -13.94 -11.09 -19.56
C VAL A 163 -13.22 -12.35 -19.11
N LYS A 164 -12.35 -12.89 -19.98
CA LYS A 164 -11.48 -14.02 -19.67
C LYS A 164 -10.09 -13.49 -19.34
N SER A 165 -9.64 -13.73 -18.11
CA SER A 165 -8.39 -13.23 -17.59
C SER A 165 -7.77 -14.20 -16.60
N THR A 166 -6.44 -14.24 -16.55
CA THR A 166 -5.67 -14.94 -15.50
C THR A 166 -5.51 -14.09 -14.24
N TYR A 167 -5.87 -12.81 -14.31
CA TYR A 167 -5.80 -11.88 -13.18
C TYR A 167 -7.08 -11.92 -12.36
N PRO A 168 -7.00 -11.77 -11.03
CA PRO A 168 -8.19 -11.77 -10.18
C PRO A 168 -9.08 -10.56 -10.48
N SER A 169 -10.39 -10.76 -10.38
CA SER A 169 -11.35 -9.67 -10.50
C SER A 169 -11.30 -8.78 -9.24
N ILE A 170 -11.48 -7.47 -9.46
CA ILE A 170 -11.69 -6.48 -8.38
C ILE A 170 -13.14 -6.52 -7.92
N LEU A 171 -14.05 -6.50 -8.91
CA LEU A 171 -15.49 -6.65 -8.74
C LEU A 171 -15.97 -7.74 -9.69
N ALA A 172 -16.89 -8.60 -9.22
CA ALA A 172 -17.48 -9.63 -10.07
C ALA A 172 -19.00 -9.72 -9.88
N TYR A 173 -19.64 -10.28 -10.87
CA TYR A 173 -21.05 -10.58 -10.82
C TYR A 173 -21.36 -11.74 -9.88
N GLU A 174 -22.64 -12.00 -9.67
CA GLU A 174 -23.15 -13.11 -8.85
C GLU A 174 -22.69 -14.48 -9.34
N ASP A 175 -22.54 -14.63 -10.65
CA ASP A 175 -22.03 -15.84 -11.34
C ASP A 175 -20.49 -15.94 -11.33
N GLN A 176 -19.80 -15.07 -10.60
CA GLN A 176 -18.34 -14.95 -10.47
C GLN A 176 -17.63 -14.47 -11.75
N THR A 177 -18.33 -14.15 -12.83
CA THR A 177 -17.70 -13.53 -14.00
C THR A 177 -17.22 -12.11 -13.66
N PRO A 178 -16.05 -11.68 -14.18
CA PRO A 178 -15.49 -10.37 -13.83
C PRO A 178 -16.33 -9.20 -14.31
N PHE A 179 -16.63 -8.24 -13.43
CA PHE A 179 -17.17 -6.93 -13.80
C PHE A 179 -16.05 -5.90 -13.99
N LEU A 180 -15.06 -5.91 -13.09
CA LEU A 180 -13.90 -5.07 -13.16
C LEU A 180 -12.65 -5.91 -12.86
N THR A 181 -11.66 -5.84 -13.77
CA THR A 181 -10.38 -6.53 -13.64
C THR A 181 -9.23 -5.54 -13.80
N SER A 182 -8.12 -5.77 -13.10
CA SER A 182 -6.89 -5.01 -13.27
C SER A 182 -5.76 -5.89 -13.78
N ILE A 183 -4.95 -5.31 -14.67
CA ILE A 183 -3.76 -5.95 -15.23
C ILE A 183 -2.58 -5.05 -14.92
N PRO A 184 -1.71 -5.42 -13.97
CA PRO A 184 -0.50 -4.69 -13.72
C PRO A 184 0.48 -4.86 -14.89
N LYS A 185 1.08 -3.75 -15.35
CA LYS A 185 2.08 -3.74 -16.41
C LYS A 185 3.25 -2.86 -16.00
N SER A 186 4.39 -3.48 -15.67
CA SER A 186 5.56 -2.74 -15.16
C SER A 186 5.17 -1.80 -14.01
N THR A 187 5.07 -0.50 -14.27
CA THR A 187 4.69 0.53 -13.28
C THR A 187 3.29 1.09 -13.50
N GLY A 188 2.61 0.75 -14.60
CA GLY A 188 1.23 1.15 -14.93
C GLY A 188 0.22 0.03 -14.67
N THR A 189 -1.05 0.35 -14.85
CA THR A 189 -2.14 -0.61 -14.69
C THR A 189 -3.22 -0.37 -15.74
N LEU A 190 -3.66 -1.45 -16.38
CA LEU A 190 -4.88 -1.46 -17.17
C LEU A 190 -6.04 -1.93 -16.30
N PHE A 191 -7.11 -1.14 -16.23
CA PHE A 191 -8.40 -1.50 -15.65
C PHE A 191 -9.42 -1.71 -16.75
N LEU A 192 -10.07 -2.85 -16.75
CA LEU A 192 -11.08 -3.21 -17.74
C LEU A 192 -12.41 -3.48 -17.06
N PHE A 193 -13.43 -2.70 -17.43
CA PHE A 193 -14.82 -3.00 -17.13
C PHE A 193 -15.38 -3.96 -18.18
N SER A 194 -16.28 -4.82 -17.76
CA SER A 194 -16.96 -5.74 -18.67
C SER A 194 -18.27 -5.19 -19.23
N ALA A 195 -18.73 -4.03 -18.77
CA ALA A 195 -20.00 -3.45 -19.17
C ALA A 195 -19.91 -1.94 -19.37
N PRO A 196 -20.74 -1.37 -20.25
CA PRO A 196 -20.98 0.05 -20.30
C PRO A 196 -21.52 0.56 -18.97
N LEU A 197 -21.05 1.75 -18.56
CA LEU A 197 -21.46 2.35 -17.30
C LEU A 197 -22.54 3.42 -17.45
N ASN A 198 -23.03 3.69 -18.66
CA ASN A 198 -24.13 4.63 -18.86
C ASN A 198 -25.39 4.19 -18.11
N THR A 199 -26.22 5.16 -17.70
CA THR A 199 -27.38 4.94 -16.82
C THR A 199 -28.50 4.09 -17.46
N LYS A 200 -28.49 3.89 -18.76
CA LYS A 200 -29.41 2.99 -19.46
C LYS A 200 -29.00 1.53 -19.27
N ASN A 201 -27.70 1.27 -19.18
CA ASN A 201 -27.15 -0.07 -19.05
C ASN A 201 -26.87 -0.46 -17.60
N SER A 202 -26.41 0.45 -16.75
CA SER A 202 -26.02 0.13 -15.39
C SER A 202 -26.32 1.23 -14.41
N ASN A 203 -26.70 0.85 -13.19
CA ASN A 203 -26.82 1.79 -12.07
C ASN A 203 -25.54 1.89 -11.23
N PHE A 204 -24.40 1.39 -11.74
CA PHE A 204 -23.11 1.46 -11.05
C PHE A 204 -22.69 2.89 -10.70
N GLN A 205 -23.04 3.87 -11.55
CA GLN A 205 -22.77 5.30 -11.28
C GLN A 205 -23.53 5.84 -10.04
N GLN A 206 -24.56 5.15 -9.58
CA GLN A 206 -25.36 5.49 -8.38
C GLN A 206 -24.93 4.67 -7.16
N SER A 207 -24.06 3.69 -7.36
CA SER A 207 -23.55 2.83 -6.29
C SER A 207 -22.53 3.56 -5.42
N PRO A 208 -22.47 3.28 -4.11
CA PRO A 208 -21.39 3.73 -3.24
C PRO A 208 -19.98 3.34 -3.71
N LEU A 209 -19.87 2.33 -4.56
CA LEU A 209 -18.58 1.84 -5.09
C LEU A 209 -17.98 2.76 -6.16
N ILE A 210 -18.78 3.64 -6.80
CA ILE A 210 -18.29 4.45 -7.92
C ILE A 210 -17.14 5.38 -7.52
N VAL A 211 -17.31 6.06 -6.38
CA VAL A 211 -16.31 7.01 -5.88
C VAL A 211 -15.00 6.32 -5.50
N PRO A 212 -14.98 5.32 -4.59
CA PRO A 212 -13.72 4.68 -4.22
C PRO A 212 -13.01 4.03 -5.40
N VAL A 213 -13.74 3.41 -6.33
CA VAL A 213 -13.16 2.75 -7.50
C VAL A 213 -12.43 3.77 -8.39
N PHE A 214 -13.14 4.79 -8.88
CA PHE A 214 -12.53 5.76 -9.79
C PHE A 214 -11.53 6.68 -9.10
N TYR A 215 -11.80 7.12 -7.88
CA TYR A 215 -10.86 7.93 -7.11
C TYR A 215 -9.51 7.24 -6.95
N LYS A 216 -9.49 5.97 -6.56
CA LYS A 216 -8.26 5.19 -6.42
C LYS A 216 -7.58 4.87 -7.76
N MET A 217 -8.34 4.71 -8.85
CA MET A 217 -7.77 4.61 -10.20
C MET A 217 -7.10 5.93 -10.64
N GLY A 218 -7.65 7.06 -10.22
CA GLY A 218 -7.10 8.39 -10.51
C GLY A 218 -5.83 8.71 -9.74
N ILE A 219 -5.73 8.25 -8.50
CA ILE A 219 -4.56 8.51 -7.66
C ILE A 219 -3.44 7.53 -8.01
N ASN A 220 -2.29 8.06 -8.36
CA ASN A 220 -1.08 7.25 -8.40
C ASN A 220 -0.57 7.07 -6.96
N ASN A 221 -0.99 5.99 -6.30
CA ASN A 221 -0.70 5.67 -4.89
C ASN A 221 0.81 5.54 -4.54
N LYS A 222 1.70 5.90 -5.44
CA LYS A 222 3.15 5.78 -5.25
C LYS A 222 3.77 6.96 -4.51
N ASN A 223 3.00 8.02 -4.26
CA ASN A 223 3.49 9.15 -3.49
C ASN A 223 2.85 9.11 -2.11
N ALA A 224 3.55 8.55 -1.15
CA ALA A 224 3.21 8.78 0.25
C ALA A 224 3.21 10.29 0.50
N LEU A 225 2.14 10.81 1.10
CA LEU A 225 2.06 12.23 1.49
C LEU A 225 3.10 12.57 2.55
N LEU A 226 3.52 11.59 3.30
CA LEU A 226 4.47 11.70 4.39
C LEU A 226 5.71 10.86 4.06
N TYR A 227 6.86 11.52 4.01
CA TYR A 227 8.13 10.86 3.79
C TYR A 227 8.99 10.98 5.05
N ALA A 228 9.17 9.84 5.71
CA ALA A 228 10.10 9.67 6.80
C ALA A 228 10.83 8.33 6.60
N ALA A 229 12.12 8.40 6.33
CA ALA A 229 12.97 7.23 6.13
C ALA A 229 13.89 7.04 7.34
N THR A 230 14.33 5.81 7.54
CA THR A 230 15.39 5.50 8.51
C THR A 230 16.73 5.47 7.79
N ILE A 231 17.76 6.07 8.37
CA ILE A 231 19.15 6.03 7.85
C ILE A 231 19.60 4.56 7.77
N GLY A 232 20.25 4.19 6.67
CA GLY A 232 20.66 2.82 6.39
C GLY A 232 19.56 1.91 5.81
N ASN A 233 18.32 2.40 5.70
CA ASN A 233 17.27 1.66 5.00
C ASN A 233 17.38 1.88 3.49
N ASN A 234 17.60 0.78 2.75
CA ASN A 234 17.77 0.79 1.30
C ASN A 234 16.45 0.73 0.51
N ALA A 235 15.30 1.06 1.13
CA ALA A 235 14.04 1.15 0.40
C ALA A 235 14.14 2.16 -0.74
N PRO A 236 13.68 1.83 -1.95
CA PRO A 236 13.76 2.72 -3.09
C PRO A 236 12.79 3.90 -2.92
N PHE A 237 13.27 5.09 -3.23
CA PHE A 237 12.48 6.31 -3.32
C PHE A 237 12.32 6.72 -4.78
N TRP A 238 11.14 7.18 -5.16
CA TRP A 238 10.80 7.48 -6.54
C TRP A 238 10.59 8.98 -6.72
N VAL A 239 11.34 9.58 -7.65
CA VAL A 239 11.18 10.98 -8.03
C VAL A 239 10.56 11.07 -9.41
N ASN A 240 9.43 11.76 -9.51
CA ASN A 240 8.72 11.96 -10.78
C ASN A 240 9.38 13.11 -11.56
N THR A 241 10.45 12.83 -12.25
CA THR A 241 11.18 13.77 -13.08
C THR A 241 11.88 13.05 -14.24
N THR A 242 12.06 13.74 -15.34
CA THR A 242 12.87 13.27 -16.48
C THR A 242 14.24 13.91 -16.40
N LEU A 243 15.27 13.09 -16.54
CA LEU A 243 16.65 13.57 -16.59
C LEU A 243 17.19 13.47 -18.03
N THR A 244 18.00 14.44 -18.42
CA THR A 244 18.86 14.31 -19.59
C THR A 244 19.97 13.29 -19.31
N LYS A 245 20.60 12.74 -20.35
CA LYS A 245 21.60 11.66 -20.19
C LYS A 245 22.75 11.97 -19.21
N GLU A 246 23.08 13.23 -19.03
CA GLU A 246 24.18 13.68 -18.15
C GLU A 246 23.71 14.31 -16.84
N ALA A 247 22.40 14.44 -16.63
CA ALA A 247 21.86 15.05 -15.45
C ALA A 247 21.73 14.02 -14.31
N VAL A 248 22.08 14.45 -13.10
CA VAL A 248 21.96 13.64 -11.88
C VAL A 248 21.18 14.42 -10.83
N LEU A 249 20.40 13.69 -10.03
CA LEU A 249 19.75 14.26 -8.87
C LEU A 249 20.76 14.43 -7.73
N THR A 250 20.65 15.54 -7.03
CA THR A 250 21.46 15.86 -5.86
C THR A 250 20.54 16.00 -4.65
N VAL A 251 20.96 15.48 -3.52
CA VAL A 251 20.23 15.59 -2.25
C VAL A 251 20.97 16.59 -1.36
N LYS A 252 20.25 17.60 -0.85
CA LYS A 252 20.80 18.65 0.01
C LYS A 252 20.04 18.71 1.32
N GLY A 253 20.75 18.61 2.41
CA GLY A 253 20.30 18.92 3.77
C GLY A 253 20.92 20.20 4.31
N LYS A 254 20.76 20.46 5.59
CA LYS A 254 21.32 21.65 6.24
C LYS A 254 22.86 21.67 6.22
N ASN A 255 23.49 20.53 6.51
CA ASN A 255 24.94 20.42 6.67
C ASN A 255 25.57 19.40 5.72
N GLU A 256 24.80 18.76 4.86
CA GLU A 256 25.25 17.66 4.02
C GLU A 256 24.63 17.76 2.63
N GLN A 257 25.44 17.45 1.61
CA GLN A 257 25.00 17.34 0.23
C GLN A 257 25.66 16.11 -0.39
N PHE A 258 24.87 15.31 -1.11
CA PHE A 258 25.37 14.09 -1.77
C PHE A 258 24.57 13.73 -3.02
N ILE A 259 25.14 12.83 -3.81
CA ILE A 259 24.47 12.24 -4.98
C ILE A 259 24.10 10.81 -4.60
N PRO A 260 22.78 10.46 -4.55
CA PRO A 260 22.34 9.09 -4.26
C PRO A 260 22.60 8.14 -5.41
N ILE A 261 22.56 6.84 -5.16
CA ILE A 261 22.51 5.84 -6.25
C ILE A 261 21.19 6.03 -7.00
N GLN A 262 21.25 6.20 -8.32
CA GLN A 262 20.07 6.51 -9.11
C GLN A 262 20.00 5.70 -10.40
N GLN A 263 18.78 5.27 -10.74
CA GLN A 263 18.44 4.57 -11.97
C GLN A 263 17.35 5.35 -12.69
N MET A 264 17.67 5.81 -13.90
CA MET A 264 16.71 6.50 -14.75
C MET A 264 15.74 5.50 -15.36
N LEU A 265 14.47 5.85 -15.31
CA LEU A 265 13.37 5.24 -16.06
C LEU A 265 12.71 6.36 -16.88
N ASP A 266 11.92 6.02 -17.88
CA ASP A 266 11.43 6.99 -18.88
C ASP A 266 10.90 8.32 -18.29
N ASN A 267 10.09 8.26 -17.24
CA ASN A 267 9.47 9.43 -16.60
C ASN A 267 9.71 9.55 -15.09
N LYS A 268 10.59 8.71 -14.56
CA LYS A 268 10.89 8.64 -13.12
C LYS A 268 12.35 8.30 -12.88
N VAL A 269 12.85 8.72 -11.73
CA VAL A 269 14.16 8.29 -11.24
C VAL A 269 13.96 7.51 -9.97
N LYS A 270 14.46 6.28 -9.95
CA LYS A 270 14.58 5.47 -8.74
C LYS A 270 15.85 5.86 -8.04
N ILE A 271 15.76 6.28 -6.78
CA ILE A 271 16.91 6.56 -5.93
C ILE A 271 17.01 5.58 -4.78
N THR A 272 18.25 5.24 -4.42
CA THR A 272 18.57 4.44 -3.24
C THR A 272 19.68 5.16 -2.47
N PHE A 273 19.53 5.28 -1.17
CA PHE A 273 20.38 6.14 -0.36
C PHE A 273 21.61 5.44 0.21
N ALA A 274 21.62 4.09 0.25
CA ALA A 274 22.66 3.28 0.86
C ALA A 274 22.96 3.75 2.31
N ASP A 275 24.21 4.16 2.59
CA ASP A 275 24.65 4.61 3.91
C ASP A 275 24.51 6.15 4.11
N LEU A 276 23.83 6.84 3.21
CA LEU A 276 23.60 8.28 3.27
C LEU A 276 22.12 8.59 3.53
N PRO A 277 21.79 9.71 4.16
CA PRO A 277 22.71 10.66 4.81
C PRO A 277 23.32 10.12 6.10
N LYS A 278 24.32 10.82 6.63
CA LYS A 278 24.93 10.47 7.93
C LYS A 278 24.19 11.08 9.11
N GLN A 279 23.41 12.13 8.89
CA GLN A 279 22.68 12.84 9.95
C GLN A 279 21.17 12.78 9.70
N SER A 280 20.40 12.71 10.79
CA SER A 280 18.95 12.87 10.73
C SER A 280 18.60 14.32 10.36
N GLY A 281 17.48 14.51 9.66
CA GLY A 281 17.05 15.83 9.24
C GLY A 281 16.17 15.83 8.00
N ASN A 282 15.83 17.03 7.54
CA ASN A 282 15.08 17.26 6.32
C ASN A 282 16.02 17.50 5.15
N TYR A 283 15.78 16.82 4.05
CA TYR A 283 16.57 16.87 2.82
C TYR A 283 15.68 17.19 1.64
N THR A 284 16.20 17.93 0.68
CA THR A 284 15.51 18.24 -0.58
C THR A 284 16.30 17.66 -1.74
N ILE A 285 15.59 17.04 -2.66
CA ILE A 285 16.13 16.46 -3.88
C ILE A 285 16.05 17.52 -4.98
N PHE A 286 17.17 17.77 -5.64
CA PHE A 286 17.29 18.75 -6.70
C PHE A 286 17.64 18.09 -8.05
N ASN A 287 17.00 18.59 -9.11
CA ASN A 287 17.45 18.40 -10.48
C ASN A 287 18.14 19.70 -10.89
N LYS A 288 19.46 19.71 -10.93
CA LYS A 288 20.28 20.94 -11.04
C LYS A 288 19.95 21.92 -9.90
N ASN A 289 19.23 23.00 -10.21
CA ASN A 289 18.83 24.03 -9.26
C ASN A 289 17.32 23.98 -8.91
N GLU A 290 16.56 23.09 -9.50
CA GLU A 290 15.14 22.97 -9.25
C GLU A 290 14.85 21.94 -8.17
N ALA A 291 14.19 22.36 -7.10
CA ALA A 291 13.70 21.48 -6.05
C ALA A 291 12.58 20.57 -6.60
N GLN A 292 12.75 19.28 -6.46
CA GLN A 292 11.79 18.27 -6.92
C GLN A 292 10.91 17.82 -5.76
N GLU A 293 11.49 17.11 -4.81
CA GLU A 293 10.80 16.49 -3.68
C GLU A 293 11.62 16.63 -2.41
N SER A 294 10.97 16.52 -1.25
CA SER A 294 11.61 16.53 0.05
C SER A 294 11.44 15.18 0.72
N ILE A 295 12.48 14.73 1.39
CA ILE A 295 12.50 13.50 2.19
C ILE A 295 13.17 13.78 3.53
N SER A 296 12.73 13.11 4.57
CA SER A 296 13.32 13.25 5.89
C SER A 296 13.91 11.92 6.34
N PHE A 297 15.01 12.00 7.06
CA PHE A 297 15.72 10.84 7.60
C PHE A 297 15.79 10.92 9.11
N ASN A 298 15.61 9.77 9.75
CA ASN A 298 15.69 9.58 11.18
C ASN A 298 16.68 8.46 11.50
N TYR A 299 17.25 8.49 12.70
CA TYR A 299 17.99 7.35 13.21
C TYR A 299 17.05 6.17 13.49
N ALA A 300 17.59 4.95 13.45
CA ALA A 300 16.85 3.78 13.86
C ALA A 300 16.48 3.88 15.35
N ARG A 301 15.25 3.52 15.69
CA ARG A 301 14.70 3.62 17.05
C ARG A 301 14.51 2.25 17.71
N THR A 302 15.39 1.31 17.41
CA THR A 302 15.32 -0.05 17.95
C THR A 302 15.51 -0.09 19.46
N GLU A 303 16.24 0.88 20.04
CA GLU A 303 16.46 1.01 21.48
C GLU A 303 15.22 1.54 22.23
N SER A 304 14.31 2.21 21.53
CA SER A 304 13.04 2.70 22.09
C SER A 304 11.91 1.66 22.02
N ASP A 305 12.18 0.49 21.49
CA ASP A 305 11.21 -0.59 21.41
C ASP A 305 11.11 -1.29 22.77
N LEU A 306 10.11 -0.91 23.56
CA LEU A 306 9.76 -1.53 24.84
C LEU A 306 8.92 -2.80 24.68
N SER A 307 8.74 -3.30 23.47
CA SER A 307 8.08 -4.59 23.27
C SER A 307 8.88 -5.69 23.96
N LYS A 308 8.19 -6.55 24.69
CA LYS A 308 8.82 -7.70 25.35
C LYS A 308 9.44 -8.60 24.29
N VAL A 309 10.76 -8.64 24.24
CA VAL A 309 11.47 -9.64 23.47
C VAL A 309 11.30 -10.97 24.20
N THR A 310 10.42 -11.82 23.71
CA THR A 310 10.37 -13.23 24.12
C THR A 310 11.55 -13.95 23.47
N THR A 311 12.74 -13.76 24.02
CA THR A 311 13.89 -14.59 23.66
C THR A 311 13.77 -15.90 24.46
N ASP A 312 13.63 -16.99 23.73
CA ASP A 312 13.81 -18.30 24.29
C ASP A 312 15.31 -18.48 24.58
N PHE A 313 15.68 -18.34 25.84
CA PHE A 313 17.07 -18.47 26.29
C PHE A 313 17.50 -19.94 26.46
N GLY A 314 16.64 -20.90 26.06
CA GLY A 314 16.86 -22.34 26.21
C GLY A 314 16.45 -22.90 27.57
N GLU A 315 16.53 -24.22 27.70
CA GLU A 315 15.98 -24.99 28.84
C GLU A 315 16.60 -24.64 30.23
N ASN A 316 17.72 -23.93 30.25
CA ASN A 316 18.39 -23.57 31.49
C ASN A 316 18.00 -22.21 32.08
N PHE A 317 17.05 -21.52 31.44
CA PHE A 317 16.63 -20.17 31.85
C PHE A 317 15.13 -20.18 32.16
N GLU A 318 14.78 -19.70 33.34
CA GLU A 318 13.40 -19.51 33.75
C GLU A 318 13.02 -18.02 33.68
N SER A 319 11.98 -17.71 32.92
CA SER A 319 11.47 -16.33 32.83
C SER A 319 10.60 -16.02 34.03
N ILE A 320 10.98 -15.02 34.80
CA ILE A 320 10.26 -14.62 36.02
C ILE A 320 9.70 -13.21 35.80
N ASP A 321 8.39 -13.04 36.02
CA ASP A 321 7.64 -11.82 35.69
C ASP A 321 7.94 -10.60 36.59
N SER A 322 8.58 -10.77 37.71
CA SER A 322 8.92 -9.67 38.61
C SER A 322 10.17 -9.92 39.45
N ILE A 323 10.89 -8.85 39.78
CA ILE A 323 12.06 -8.89 40.68
C ILE A 323 11.67 -9.46 42.07
N ARG A 324 10.46 -9.17 42.54
CA ARG A 324 9.95 -9.68 43.80
C ARG A 324 9.79 -11.21 43.78
N SER A 325 9.33 -11.79 42.68
CA SER A 325 9.22 -13.26 42.54
C SER A 325 10.59 -13.92 42.49
N VAL A 326 11.61 -13.31 41.88
CA VAL A 326 12.99 -13.81 41.95
C VAL A 326 13.46 -13.93 43.38
N PHE A 327 13.31 -12.88 44.21
CA PHE A 327 13.71 -12.91 45.60
C PHE A 327 12.93 -13.94 46.43
N ASN A 328 11.63 -14.10 46.18
CA ASN A 328 10.82 -15.11 46.85
C ASN A 328 11.29 -16.54 46.50
N THR A 329 11.58 -16.81 45.21
CA THR A 329 12.08 -18.12 44.77
C THR A 329 13.44 -18.42 45.40
N LEU A 330 14.36 -17.45 45.41
CA LEU A 330 15.66 -17.59 46.07
C LEU A 330 15.55 -17.79 47.57
N GLN A 331 14.61 -17.13 48.23
CA GLN A 331 14.37 -17.25 49.65
C GLN A 331 13.74 -18.62 50.00
N THR A 332 12.81 -19.12 49.17
CA THR A 332 12.19 -20.44 49.33
C THR A 332 13.25 -21.54 49.17
N ASN A 333 14.08 -21.47 48.13
CA ASN A 333 15.17 -22.41 47.89
C ASN A 333 16.23 -22.42 49.02
N ARG A 334 16.43 -21.28 49.68
CA ARG A 334 17.31 -21.20 50.89
C ARG A 334 16.66 -21.76 52.12
N THR A 335 15.34 -21.69 52.24
CA THR A 335 14.61 -22.14 53.45
C THR A 335 14.41 -23.67 53.45
N ASP A 336 14.40 -24.30 52.28
CA ASP A 336 14.28 -25.77 52.17
C ASP A 336 15.51 -26.52 52.68
N GLN A 337 16.64 -25.85 52.88
CA GLN A 337 17.82 -26.44 53.50
C GLN A 337 17.82 -26.41 55.03
N GLN A 338 16.72 -26.20 55.68
CA GLN A 338 16.64 -26.22 57.16
C GLN A 338 16.54 -27.65 57.70
N ILE A 339 17.23 -28.59 57.10
CA ILE A 339 17.38 -29.98 57.58
C ILE A 339 17.92 -30.04 59.03
N TRP A 340 18.67 -28.99 59.45
CA TRP A 340 19.21 -28.89 60.80
C TRP A 340 18.12 -28.94 61.90
N LYS A 341 16.89 -28.49 61.63
CA LYS A 341 15.76 -28.55 62.58
C LYS A 341 15.38 -30.00 62.92
N TRP A 342 15.42 -30.85 61.91
CA TRP A 342 15.17 -32.26 62.09
C TRP A 342 16.26 -32.92 62.90
N PHE A 343 17.52 -32.58 62.75
CA PHE A 343 18.63 -33.06 63.56
C PHE A 343 18.48 -32.62 65.01
N LEU A 344 17.98 -31.44 65.29
CA LEU A 344 17.72 -30.93 66.62
C LEU A 344 16.58 -31.71 67.30
N ILE A 345 15.50 -32.01 66.57
CA ILE A 345 14.38 -32.82 67.05
C ILE A 345 14.84 -34.24 67.35
N PHE A 346 15.62 -34.86 66.50
CA PHE A 346 16.18 -36.17 66.72
C PHE A 346 17.11 -36.19 67.93
N ALA A 347 17.98 -35.22 68.07
CA ALA A 347 18.87 -35.14 69.31
C ALA A 347 18.07 -35.04 70.58
N LEU A 348 17.04 -34.20 70.63
CA LEU A 348 16.14 -34.10 71.76
C LEU A 348 15.39 -35.41 72.04
N THR A 349 14.95 -36.12 71.03
CA THR A 349 14.26 -37.41 71.14
C THR A 349 15.20 -38.47 71.68
N PHE A 350 16.44 -38.55 71.25
CA PHE A 350 17.44 -39.48 71.76
C PHE A 350 17.78 -39.20 73.22
N LEU A 351 17.90 -37.93 73.65
CA LEU A 351 18.10 -37.54 75.05
C LEU A 351 16.90 -37.97 75.91
N LEU A 352 15.69 -37.84 75.44
CA LEU A 352 14.50 -38.32 76.15
C LEU A 352 14.48 -39.85 76.30
N ILE A 353 14.87 -40.58 75.24
CA ILE A 353 14.99 -42.06 75.30
C ILE A 353 16.07 -42.48 76.26
N GLU A 354 17.23 -41.83 76.25
CA GLU A 354 18.31 -42.09 77.21
C GLU A 354 17.87 -41.87 78.62
N MET A 355 17.21 -40.75 78.93
CA MET A 355 16.65 -40.50 80.27
C MET A 355 15.62 -41.55 80.69
N ALA A 356 14.78 -41.99 79.73
CA ALA A 356 13.80 -43.04 80.01
C ALA A 356 14.47 -44.39 80.35
N ILE A 357 15.51 -44.77 79.54
CA ILE A 357 16.28 -46.00 79.81
C ILE A 357 16.95 -45.94 81.15
N ILE A 358 17.63 -44.85 81.51
CA ILE A 358 18.30 -44.68 82.82
C ILE A 358 17.28 -44.75 83.96
N ARG A 359 16.05 -44.28 83.79
CA ARG A 359 15.01 -44.25 84.82
C ARG A 359 14.28 -45.59 84.96
N PHE A 360 14.10 -46.32 83.85
CA PHE A 360 13.24 -47.54 83.89
C PHE A 360 14.01 -48.86 83.79
N VAL A 361 15.28 -48.83 83.34
CA VAL A 361 16.16 -50.01 83.30
C VAL A 361 17.18 -49.90 84.43
N LYS A 362 16.73 -50.34 85.63
CA LYS A 362 17.56 -50.48 86.79
C LYS A 362 17.49 -51.92 87.22
#